data_15a0c9f4be6007b98127c11a183910cb
#
_entry.id   15a0c9f4be6007b98127c11a183910cb
#
_cell.length_a   1.000
_cell.length_b   1.000
_cell.length_c   1.000
_cell.angle_alpha   90.00
_cell.angle_beta   90.00
_cell.angle_gamma   90.00
#
_symmetry.space_group_name_H-M   'P 1'
#
loop_
_entity.id
_entity.type
_entity.pdbx_description
1 polymer ?
#
loop_
_entity_poly.entity_id
_entity_poly.type
_entity_poly.pdbx_seq_one_letter_code
_entity_poly.pdbx_strand_id
1 'polypeptide(L)'
;MELLDKIINLIKRLFSMSKPDAVDGPVDISSGTDEPAATAETSISTETYSGTTDGTVITEPEPEKATHFLHVLLDNGHASSTPGKRSPVLEDGRQFFEYEFNRDVVKRIAEKIDAINFPYEIITPEVDYDVPLRTRAQRANKFCNEYGADNCIFISVHANAAGSGEWKTAKGFCCYTSKGETTSDEYAELFMKEAESTLKPFGKTIRKYSSKKYSWEENFTVLVLAKCPAILTENLFYDNKEEVKFLLSDEGREAIAQYHVNTILKIEESLRK
;
A
#
# COMPACT_ATOMS: atom_id res chain seq x y z
N MET A 1 19.66 -3.34 -11.92
CA MET A 1 18.96 -2.22 -12.60
C MET A 1 17.96 -2.71 -13.64
N GLU A 2 18.36 -3.50 -14.62
CA GLU A 2 17.48 -3.93 -15.72
C GLU A 2 16.27 -4.78 -15.30
N LEU A 3 16.39 -5.66 -14.29
CA LEU A 3 15.29 -6.48 -13.77
C LEU A 3 14.26 -5.64 -13.04
N LEU A 4 14.69 -4.70 -12.19
CA LEU A 4 13.80 -3.80 -11.46
C LEU A 4 12.98 -2.92 -12.40
N ASP A 5 13.62 -2.37 -13.45
CA ASP A 5 12.95 -1.58 -14.48
C ASP A 5 11.91 -2.41 -15.25
N LYS A 6 12.21 -3.68 -15.52
CA LYS A 6 11.25 -4.62 -16.14
C LYS A 6 10.06 -4.90 -15.24
N ILE A 7 10.28 -5.13 -13.94
CA ILE A 7 9.21 -5.36 -12.94
C ILE A 7 8.35 -4.10 -12.78
N ILE A 8 8.95 -2.93 -12.61
CA ILE A 8 8.24 -1.65 -12.51
C ILE A 8 7.41 -1.39 -13.78
N ASN A 9 7.96 -1.67 -14.96
CA ASN A 9 7.25 -1.50 -16.23
C ASN A 9 6.13 -2.54 -16.40
N LEU A 10 6.29 -3.76 -15.90
CA LEU A 10 5.24 -4.78 -15.89
C LEU A 10 4.08 -4.36 -15.00
N ILE A 11 4.37 -3.90 -13.78
CA ILE A 11 3.37 -3.37 -12.84
C ILE A 11 2.61 -2.20 -13.49
N LYS A 12 3.31 -1.24 -14.08
CA LYS A 12 2.70 -0.10 -14.78
C LYS A 12 1.80 -0.55 -15.94
N ARG A 13 2.17 -1.58 -16.70
CA ARG A 13 1.36 -2.12 -17.79
C ARG A 13 0.12 -2.83 -17.28
N LEU A 14 0.22 -3.66 -16.26
CA LEU A 14 -0.92 -4.39 -15.68
C LEU A 14 -2.00 -3.43 -15.17
N PHE A 15 -1.60 -2.34 -14.53
CA PHE A 15 -2.54 -1.36 -13.96
C PHE A 15 -2.97 -0.25 -14.94
N SER A 16 -2.26 -0.02 -16.06
CA SER A 16 -2.69 0.91 -17.10
C SER A 16 -3.80 0.33 -18.01
N MET A 17 -3.98 -0.98 -18.01
CA MET A 17 -5.03 -1.67 -18.79
C MET A 17 -6.39 -1.71 -18.06
N SER A 18 -6.50 -1.22 -16.83
CA SER A 18 -7.71 -1.24 -16.00
C SER A 18 -8.50 0.07 -16.02
N LYS A 19 -8.41 0.87 -17.08
CA LYS A 19 -9.36 1.99 -17.24
C LYS A 19 -10.65 1.44 -17.84
N PRO A 20 -11.80 1.48 -17.14
CA PRO A 20 -13.07 1.24 -17.78
C PRO A 20 -13.35 2.41 -18.73
N ASP A 21 -13.70 2.08 -19.98
CA ASP A 21 -14.21 3.07 -20.91
C ASP A 21 -15.45 3.74 -20.33
N ALA A 22 -15.44 5.06 -20.28
CA ALA A 22 -16.58 5.85 -19.86
C ALA A 22 -17.74 5.62 -20.85
N VAL A 23 -18.79 4.97 -20.38
CA VAL A 23 -20.05 4.85 -21.13
C VAL A 23 -20.93 6.01 -20.67
N ASP A 24 -20.98 7.06 -21.48
CA ASP A 24 -21.99 8.12 -21.37
C ASP A 24 -23.31 7.60 -21.93
N GLY A 25 -24.36 7.58 -21.09
CA GLY A 25 -25.74 7.38 -21.53
C GLY A 25 -26.71 7.28 -20.34
N PRO A 26 -27.79 8.06 -20.29
CA PRO A 26 -28.74 8.02 -19.18
C PRO A 26 -29.59 6.76 -19.25
N VAL A 27 -29.65 6.01 -18.16
CA VAL A 27 -30.57 4.86 -18.01
C VAL A 27 -31.85 5.32 -17.30
N ASP A 28 -32.94 5.17 -18.04
CA ASP A 28 -34.32 5.41 -17.59
C ASP A 28 -34.77 4.31 -16.60
N ILE A 29 -35.36 4.73 -15.47
CA ILE A 29 -35.83 3.81 -14.42
C ILE A 29 -37.35 3.70 -14.55
N SER A 30 -37.85 2.57 -15.06
CA SER A 30 -39.26 2.20 -14.85
C SER A 30 -39.37 0.78 -14.30
N SER A 31 -40.03 0.73 -13.17
CA SER A 31 -40.63 -0.32 -12.37
C SER A 31 -40.98 -1.67 -13.04
N GLY A 32 -40.71 -2.78 -12.33
CA GLY A 32 -41.34 -4.09 -12.58
C GLY A 32 -40.98 -5.10 -11.50
N THR A 33 -41.98 -5.42 -10.70
CA THR A 33 -42.03 -6.45 -9.64
C THR A 33 -42.00 -7.85 -10.25
N ASP A 34 -41.39 -8.83 -9.54
CA ASP A 34 -41.89 -10.13 -9.07
C ASP A 34 -40.81 -11.25 -9.07
N GLU A 35 -40.78 -11.94 -7.95
CA GLU A 35 -40.08 -13.19 -7.63
C GLU A 35 -40.79 -14.45 -8.23
N PRO A 36 -40.34 -15.70 -7.88
CA PRO A 36 -39.06 -16.39 -8.04
C PRO A 36 -39.22 -17.72 -8.83
N ALA A 37 -38.14 -18.42 -9.14
CA ALA A 37 -37.97 -19.86 -8.98
C ALA A 37 -37.04 -20.56 -9.99
N ALA A 38 -36.37 -21.55 -9.44
CA ALA A 38 -35.99 -22.83 -10.04
C ALA A 38 -34.55 -23.01 -10.56
N THR A 39 -33.86 -23.83 -9.79
CA THR A 39 -32.71 -24.68 -10.06
C THR A 39 -32.67 -25.33 -11.43
N ALA A 40 -31.52 -25.27 -12.12
CA ALA A 40 -31.19 -26.21 -13.18
C ALA A 40 -29.71 -26.63 -13.05
N GLU A 41 -29.50 -27.87 -12.64
CA GLU A 41 -28.23 -28.57 -12.74
C GLU A 41 -27.94 -28.87 -14.23
N THR A 42 -26.78 -28.44 -14.72
CA THR A 42 -26.31 -28.84 -16.04
C THR A 42 -25.10 -29.75 -15.88
N SER A 43 -25.33 -31.04 -16.09
CA SER A 43 -24.33 -32.08 -16.20
C SER A 43 -23.53 -31.91 -17.50
N ILE A 44 -22.22 -31.74 -17.38
CA ILE A 44 -21.29 -31.75 -18.53
C ILE A 44 -20.81 -33.20 -18.71
N SER A 45 -21.19 -33.79 -19.85
CA SER A 45 -20.71 -35.07 -20.31
C SER A 45 -19.29 -34.96 -20.86
N THR A 46 -18.36 -35.73 -20.30
CA THR A 46 -17.00 -35.90 -20.82
C THR A 46 -17.03 -36.87 -22.00
N GLU A 47 -16.76 -36.41 -23.21
CA GLU A 47 -16.40 -37.25 -24.34
C GLU A 47 -14.89 -37.51 -24.33
N THR A 48 -14.52 -38.76 -24.16
CA THR A 48 -13.14 -39.25 -24.28
C THR A 48 -12.79 -39.45 -25.75
N TYR A 49 -11.88 -38.62 -26.27
CA TYR A 49 -11.25 -38.84 -27.57
C TYR A 49 -9.92 -39.57 -27.39
N SER A 50 -9.87 -40.81 -27.86
CA SER A 50 -8.65 -41.61 -27.91
C SER A 50 -7.93 -41.40 -29.23
N GLY A 51 -6.80 -40.66 -29.16
CA GLY A 51 -5.88 -40.53 -30.29
C GLY A 51 -4.44 -40.67 -29.79
N THR A 52 -3.84 -41.84 -30.08
CA THR A 52 -2.42 -42.09 -29.85
C THR A 52 -1.57 -41.33 -30.87
N THR A 53 -0.80 -40.35 -30.43
CA THR A 53 0.39 -39.88 -31.15
C THR A 53 1.50 -39.65 -30.14
N ASP A 54 2.64 -40.28 -30.43
CA ASP A 54 3.93 -40.07 -29.75
C ASP A 54 4.29 -38.59 -29.77
N GLY A 55 4.03 -37.91 -28.67
CA GLY A 55 4.26 -36.49 -28.47
C GLY A 55 4.96 -36.29 -27.13
N THR A 56 6.25 -36.08 -27.20
CA THR A 56 7.04 -35.57 -26.07
C THR A 56 6.33 -34.33 -25.55
N VAL A 57 5.68 -34.43 -24.41
CA VAL A 57 5.10 -33.28 -23.70
C VAL A 57 6.28 -32.42 -23.24
N ILE A 58 6.54 -31.37 -24.01
CA ILE A 58 7.43 -30.28 -23.55
C ILE A 58 6.61 -29.56 -22.47
N THR A 59 6.79 -29.97 -21.23
CA THR A 59 6.34 -29.15 -20.11
C THR A 59 7.17 -27.89 -20.15
N GLU A 60 6.53 -26.74 -20.46
CA GLU A 60 7.18 -25.44 -20.19
C GLU A 60 7.62 -25.47 -18.73
N PRO A 61 8.88 -25.08 -18.43
CA PRO A 61 9.32 -24.99 -17.05
C PRO A 61 8.37 -24.04 -16.32
N GLU A 62 7.78 -24.51 -15.21
CA GLU A 62 7.06 -23.61 -14.31
C GLU A 62 8.00 -22.44 -14.02
N PRO A 63 7.49 -21.17 -14.10
CA PRO A 63 8.31 -20.03 -13.79
C PRO A 63 8.91 -20.22 -12.41
N GLU A 64 10.25 -20.24 -12.32
CA GLU A 64 10.96 -20.30 -11.04
C GLU A 64 10.33 -19.26 -10.13
N LYS A 65 9.72 -19.72 -9.03
CA LYS A 65 9.20 -18.83 -7.99
C LYS A 65 10.36 -17.94 -7.55
N ALA A 66 10.29 -16.67 -7.87
CA ALA A 66 11.30 -15.70 -7.43
C ALA A 66 11.40 -15.82 -5.89
N THR A 67 12.53 -16.28 -5.39
CA THR A 67 12.78 -16.31 -3.96
C THR A 67 13.03 -14.88 -3.50
N HIS A 68 12.07 -14.32 -2.76
CA HIS A 68 12.22 -13.01 -2.12
C HIS A 68 12.94 -13.16 -0.77
N PHE A 69 13.82 -12.21 -0.45
CA PHE A 69 14.51 -12.15 0.84
C PHE A 69 13.74 -11.33 1.86
N LEU A 70 12.97 -10.36 1.39
CA LEU A 70 12.24 -9.43 2.24
C LEU A 70 10.77 -9.86 2.40
N HIS A 71 10.28 -9.85 3.64
CA HIS A 71 8.86 -10.04 3.99
C HIS A 71 8.27 -8.72 4.47
N VAL A 72 7.21 -8.24 3.82
CA VAL A 72 6.63 -6.92 4.08
C VAL A 72 5.48 -7.02 5.07
N LEU A 73 5.57 -6.28 6.18
CA LEU A 73 4.56 -6.22 7.24
C LEU A 73 3.84 -4.87 7.17
N LEU A 74 2.63 -4.85 6.62
CA LEU A 74 1.85 -3.66 6.37
C LEU A 74 0.90 -3.35 7.53
N ASP A 75 0.97 -2.13 8.04
CA ASP A 75 0.08 -1.60 9.08
C ASP A 75 -0.70 -0.41 8.54
N ASN A 76 -2.04 -0.50 8.55
CA ASN A 76 -2.91 0.63 8.27
C ASN A 76 -3.21 1.36 9.58
N GLY A 77 -2.72 2.59 9.75
CA GLY A 77 -2.91 3.37 10.95
C GLY A 77 -4.39 3.67 11.25
N HIS A 78 -4.74 3.71 12.53
CA HIS A 78 -6.06 4.10 13.03
C HIS A 78 -7.23 3.16 12.67
N ALA A 79 -8.43 3.55 13.10
CA ALA A 79 -9.70 2.93 12.76
C ALA A 79 -10.81 3.98 12.77
N SER A 80 -12.03 3.60 12.39
CA SER A 80 -13.21 4.49 12.37
C SER A 80 -13.51 5.12 13.74
N SER A 81 -13.20 4.42 14.82
CA SER A 81 -13.37 4.90 16.19
C SER A 81 -12.28 5.85 16.69
N THR A 82 -11.17 6.05 15.94
CA THR A 82 -10.06 6.91 16.39
C THR A 82 -10.47 8.39 16.33
N PRO A 83 -10.56 9.11 17.48
CA PRO A 83 -11.02 10.49 17.48
C PRO A 83 -10.05 11.43 16.76
N GLY A 84 -10.61 12.44 16.05
CA GLY A 84 -9.83 13.55 15.50
C GLY A 84 -9.02 13.24 14.23
N LYS A 85 -8.98 11.98 13.77
CA LYS A 85 -8.20 11.54 12.61
C LYS A 85 -8.95 11.77 11.29
N ARG A 86 -9.27 13.05 11.03
CA ARG A 86 -10.04 13.50 9.86
C ARG A 86 -9.78 14.97 9.54
N SER A 87 -9.96 15.35 8.29
CA SER A 87 -9.88 16.75 7.87
C SER A 87 -11.06 17.59 8.39
N PRO A 88 -10.96 18.90 8.35
CA PRO A 88 -12.17 19.75 8.29
C PRO A 88 -13.02 19.36 7.07
N VAL A 89 -14.32 19.69 7.09
CA VAL A 89 -15.21 19.45 5.95
C VAL A 89 -14.82 20.39 4.79
N LEU A 90 -14.70 19.85 3.57
CA LEU A 90 -14.44 20.62 2.37
C LEU A 90 -15.68 21.42 1.94
N GLU A 91 -15.49 22.40 1.06
CA GLU A 91 -16.56 23.24 0.52
C GLU A 91 -17.63 22.44 -0.27
N ASP A 92 -17.24 21.30 -0.85
CA ASP A 92 -18.13 20.36 -1.54
C ASP A 92 -18.81 19.34 -0.63
N GLY A 93 -18.64 19.45 0.69
CA GLY A 93 -19.22 18.58 1.70
C GLY A 93 -18.43 17.30 1.98
N ARG A 94 -17.40 16.96 1.21
CA ARG A 94 -16.54 15.81 1.48
C ARG A 94 -15.68 16.03 2.72
N GLN A 95 -15.31 14.93 3.35
CA GLN A 95 -14.38 14.91 4.47
C GLN A 95 -13.41 13.76 4.29
N PHE A 96 -12.14 13.98 4.58
CA PHE A 96 -11.12 12.94 4.60
C PHE A 96 -11.12 12.25 5.96
N PHE A 97 -11.07 10.92 5.96
CA PHE A 97 -10.86 10.10 7.15
C PHE A 97 -9.54 9.34 6.99
N GLU A 98 -8.64 9.49 7.97
CA GLU A 98 -7.29 8.95 7.89
C GLU A 98 -7.29 7.43 7.79
N TYR A 99 -8.14 6.74 8.56
CA TYR A 99 -8.25 5.27 8.53
C TYR A 99 -8.71 4.71 7.17
N GLU A 100 -9.62 5.39 6.48
CA GLU A 100 -10.07 4.97 5.13
C GLU A 100 -8.96 5.09 4.12
N PHE A 101 -8.23 6.20 4.17
CA PHE A 101 -7.07 6.43 3.33
C PHE A 101 -5.97 5.38 3.59
N ASN A 102 -5.61 5.15 4.85
CA ASN A 102 -4.57 4.21 5.22
C ASN A 102 -4.90 2.79 4.76
N ARG A 103 -6.15 2.33 4.93
CA ARG A 103 -6.63 1.03 4.45
C ARG A 103 -6.58 0.90 2.94
N ASP A 104 -7.06 1.91 2.22
CA ASP A 104 -7.05 1.90 0.75
C ASP A 104 -5.62 1.88 0.19
N VAL A 105 -4.72 2.69 0.73
CA VAL A 105 -3.31 2.71 0.31
C VAL A 105 -2.64 1.36 0.60
N VAL A 106 -2.81 0.80 1.81
CA VAL A 106 -2.26 -0.52 2.18
C VAL A 106 -2.80 -1.61 1.25
N LYS A 107 -4.10 -1.59 0.94
CA LYS A 107 -4.71 -2.54 -0.01
C LYS A 107 -4.07 -2.44 -1.39
N ARG A 108 -3.90 -1.22 -1.94
CA ARG A 108 -3.23 -1.01 -3.23
C ARG A 108 -1.78 -1.48 -3.24
N ILE A 109 -1.04 -1.25 -2.14
CA ILE A 109 0.32 -1.79 -1.99
C ILE A 109 0.29 -3.31 -2.05
N ALA A 110 -0.59 -3.93 -1.24
CA ALA A 110 -0.74 -5.38 -1.17
C ALA A 110 -1.09 -5.99 -2.54
N GLU A 111 -2.08 -5.45 -3.24
CA GLU A 111 -2.48 -5.90 -4.58
C GLU A 111 -1.33 -5.82 -5.59
N LYS A 112 -0.51 -4.77 -5.53
CA LYS A 112 0.63 -4.59 -6.44
C LYS A 112 1.77 -5.56 -6.17
N ILE A 113 2.09 -5.83 -4.90
CA ILE A 113 3.16 -6.78 -4.55
C ILE A 113 2.70 -8.23 -4.67
N ASP A 114 1.41 -8.52 -4.42
CA ASP A 114 0.80 -9.83 -4.66
C ASP A 114 0.87 -10.24 -6.14
N ALA A 115 0.61 -9.29 -7.05
CA ALA A 115 0.69 -9.51 -8.50
C ALA A 115 2.07 -9.96 -8.99
N ILE A 116 3.11 -9.82 -8.19
CA ILE A 116 4.48 -10.27 -8.45
C ILE A 116 4.94 -11.35 -7.48
N ASN A 117 4.01 -11.97 -6.75
CA ASN A 117 4.25 -13.00 -5.72
C ASN A 117 5.23 -12.57 -4.62
N PHE A 118 5.24 -11.29 -4.27
CA PHE A 118 6.08 -10.76 -3.19
C PHE A 118 5.44 -11.09 -1.84
N PRO A 119 6.17 -11.63 -0.84
CA PRO A 119 5.59 -12.03 0.43
C PRO A 119 5.25 -10.81 1.31
N TYR A 120 4.03 -10.78 1.81
CA TYR A 120 3.56 -9.72 2.72
C TYR A 120 2.50 -10.22 3.69
N GLU A 121 2.30 -9.43 4.76
CA GLU A 121 1.19 -9.59 5.70
C GLU A 121 0.57 -8.24 6.04
N ILE A 122 -0.76 -8.14 6.05
CA ILE A 122 -1.48 -7.01 6.61
C ILE A 122 -1.69 -7.30 8.09
N ILE A 123 -0.89 -6.70 8.95
CA ILE A 123 -0.86 -7.01 10.39
C ILE A 123 -1.99 -6.37 11.19
N THR A 124 -2.63 -5.33 10.63
CA THR A 124 -3.78 -4.67 11.25
C THR A 124 -5.03 -4.96 10.43
N PRO A 125 -5.98 -5.77 10.95
CA PRO A 125 -7.22 -6.08 10.24
C PRO A 125 -8.13 -4.85 10.16
N GLU A 126 -9.03 -4.86 9.18
CA GLU A 126 -10.07 -3.84 9.05
C GLU A 126 -11.19 -4.06 10.06
N VAL A 127 -11.04 -3.42 11.24
CA VAL A 127 -11.99 -3.45 12.34
C VAL A 127 -12.39 -2.03 12.73
N ASP A 128 -13.51 -1.87 13.43
CA ASP A 128 -14.04 -0.56 13.82
C ASP A 128 -13.31 0.07 15.01
N TYR A 129 -12.59 -0.71 15.79
CA TYR A 129 -11.79 -0.23 16.91
C TYR A 129 -10.32 -0.05 16.55
N ASP A 130 -9.68 0.95 17.14
CA ASP A 130 -8.23 1.18 16.96
C ASP A 130 -7.44 0.06 17.66
N VAL A 131 -6.77 -0.77 16.87
CA VAL A 131 -5.92 -1.86 17.38
C VAL A 131 -4.79 -1.23 18.19
N PRO A 132 -4.61 -1.60 19.47
CA PRO A 132 -3.58 -1.00 20.33
C PRO A 132 -2.18 -1.09 19.71
N LEU A 133 -1.40 -0.01 19.79
CA LEU A 133 -0.09 0.09 19.16
C LEU A 133 0.85 -1.07 19.52
N ARG A 134 0.82 -1.50 20.81
CA ARG A 134 1.59 -2.66 21.27
C ARG A 134 1.16 -3.95 20.57
N THR A 135 -0.14 -4.13 20.33
CA THR A 135 -0.68 -5.31 19.63
C THR A 135 -0.24 -5.32 18.16
N ARG A 136 -0.20 -4.15 17.49
CA ARG A 136 0.33 -4.02 16.12
C ARG A 136 1.78 -4.51 16.05
N ALA A 137 2.65 -3.99 16.94
CA ALA A 137 4.05 -4.41 17.02
C ALA A 137 4.20 -5.90 17.38
N GLN A 138 3.38 -6.44 18.29
CA GLN A 138 3.41 -7.86 18.65
C GLN A 138 3.06 -8.76 17.47
N ARG A 139 2.08 -8.38 16.63
CA ARG A 139 1.72 -9.11 15.42
C ARG A 139 2.87 -9.09 14.41
N ALA A 140 3.47 -7.93 14.16
CA ALA A 140 4.66 -7.82 13.31
C ALA A 140 5.80 -8.70 13.83
N ASN A 141 6.07 -8.67 15.14
CA ASN A 141 7.14 -9.43 15.78
C ASN A 141 6.94 -10.95 15.71
N LYS A 142 5.70 -11.43 15.57
CA LYS A 142 5.43 -12.85 15.30
C LYS A 142 6.08 -13.28 13.97
N PHE A 143 5.87 -12.51 12.92
CA PHE A 143 6.47 -12.77 11.61
C PHE A 143 7.99 -12.56 11.62
N CYS A 144 8.49 -11.58 12.36
CA CYS A 144 9.95 -11.41 12.56
C CYS A 144 10.60 -12.65 13.23
N ASN A 145 9.88 -13.32 14.13
CA ASN A 145 10.39 -14.55 14.75
C ASN A 145 10.34 -15.74 13.79
N GLU A 146 9.42 -15.73 12.82
CA GLU A 146 9.23 -16.81 11.84
C GLU A 146 10.22 -16.69 10.67
N TYR A 147 10.37 -15.48 10.11
CA TYR A 147 11.16 -15.25 8.90
C TYR A 147 12.54 -14.63 9.15
N GLY A 148 12.83 -14.24 10.39
CA GLY A 148 14.03 -13.48 10.76
C GLY A 148 13.77 -11.97 10.71
N ALA A 149 14.24 -11.26 11.73
CA ALA A 149 14.02 -9.80 11.85
C ALA A 149 14.67 -9.02 10.71
N ASP A 150 15.85 -9.44 10.26
CA ASP A 150 16.60 -8.79 9.18
C ASP A 150 15.97 -9.03 7.79
N ASN A 151 15.10 -10.03 7.69
CA ASN A 151 14.34 -10.36 6.49
C ASN A 151 12.93 -9.75 6.48
N CYS A 152 12.58 -8.92 7.43
CA CYS A 152 11.28 -8.27 7.52
C CYS A 152 11.43 -6.76 7.49
N ILE A 153 10.39 -6.09 6.96
CA ILE A 153 10.21 -4.63 7.11
C ILE A 153 8.79 -4.34 7.58
N PHE A 154 8.66 -3.54 8.65
CA PHE A 154 7.38 -3.02 9.11
C PHE A 154 7.13 -1.64 8.51
N ILE A 155 5.99 -1.47 7.85
CA ILE A 155 5.58 -0.21 7.22
C ILE A 155 4.21 0.20 7.76
N SER A 156 4.18 1.28 8.55
CA SER A 156 2.93 1.87 9.07
C SER A 156 2.53 3.07 8.21
N VAL A 157 1.37 2.97 7.56
CA VAL A 157 0.87 3.97 6.62
C VAL A 157 -0.09 4.92 7.33
N HIS A 158 0.20 6.23 7.25
CA HIS A 158 -0.53 7.33 7.86
C HIS A 158 -0.65 8.53 6.92
N ALA A 159 -1.47 9.52 7.28
CA ALA A 159 -1.48 10.85 6.72
C ALA A 159 -1.42 11.89 7.84
N ASN A 160 -0.62 12.94 7.64
CA ASN A 160 -0.27 13.92 8.65
C ASN A 160 -1.36 14.98 8.90
N ALA A 161 -1.27 15.65 10.05
CA ALA A 161 -1.99 16.87 10.37
C ALA A 161 -1.13 17.80 11.21
N ALA A 162 -1.26 19.10 11.00
CA ALA A 162 -0.57 20.14 11.75
C ALA A 162 -1.46 20.80 12.83
N GLY A 163 -2.77 20.51 12.81
CA GLY A 163 -3.75 21.07 13.72
C GLY A 163 -4.71 20.03 14.28
N SER A 164 -5.75 20.49 14.96
CA SER A 164 -6.73 19.65 15.64
C SER A 164 -8.17 19.91 15.16
N GLY A 165 -8.35 20.13 13.86
CA GLY A 165 -9.69 20.28 13.26
C GLY A 165 -9.89 21.55 12.44
N GLU A 166 -8.85 22.37 12.25
CA GLU A 166 -8.85 23.55 11.39
C GLU A 166 -7.90 23.38 10.21
N TRP A 167 -8.13 24.13 9.13
CA TRP A 167 -7.25 24.16 7.97
C TRP A 167 -5.88 24.78 8.31
N LYS A 168 -4.82 24.16 7.85
CA LYS A 168 -3.41 24.54 8.04
C LYS A 168 -2.69 24.71 6.71
N THR A 169 -1.49 25.30 6.78
CA THR A 169 -0.61 25.53 5.62
C THR A 169 0.56 24.54 5.54
N ALA A 170 0.77 23.71 6.58
CA ALA A 170 1.77 22.66 6.55
C ALA A 170 1.49 21.70 5.40
N LYS A 171 2.56 21.22 4.74
CA LYS A 171 2.45 20.35 3.56
C LYS A 171 3.69 19.50 3.39
N GLY A 172 3.58 18.45 2.59
CA GLY A 172 4.68 17.60 2.16
C GLY A 172 4.73 16.27 2.90
N PHE A 173 5.32 15.28 2.25
CA PHE A 173 5.53 13.93 2.78
C PHE A 173 6.63 13.92 3.83
N CYS A 174 6.46 13.12 4.89
CA CYS A 174 7.47 12.80 5.89
C CYS A 174 7.59 11.28 6.06
N CYS A 175 8.76 10.82 6.47
CA CYS A 175 9.00 9.43 6.86
C CYS A 175 9.72 9.41 8.20
N TYR A 176 9.28 8.55 9.12
CA TYR A 176 9.78 8.45 10.48
C TYR A 176 10.38 7.08 10.77
N THR A 177 11.47 7.11 11.56
CA THR A 177 12.08 5.95 12.20
C THR A 177 12.11 6.17 13.74
N SER A 178 12.43 5.13 14.52
CA SER A 178 12.75 5.31 15.94
C SER A 178 14.08 6.05 16.10
N LYS A 179 14.28 6.72 17.23
CA LYS A 179 15.54 7.43 17.53
C LYS A 179 16.73 6.48 17.60
N GLY A 180 17.86 6.90 17.05
CA GLY A 180 19.12 6.15 17.00
C GLY A 180 19.50 5.76 15.56
N GLU A 181 20.72 5.27 15.38
CA GLU A 181 21.20 4.80 14.09
C GLU A 181 20.83 3.33 13.88
N THR A 182 19.97 3.05 12.92
CA THR A 182 19.46 1.71 12.62
C THR A 182 19.32 1.51 11.10
N THR A 183 19.16 0.27 10.66
CA THR A 183 18.83 -0.05 9.25
C THR A 183 17.52 0.63 8.80
N SER A 184 16.61 0.94 9.71
CA SER A 184 15.39 1.71 9.40
C SER A 184 15.72 3.07 8.77
N ASP A 185 16.81 3.72 9.15
CA ASP A 185 17.19 5.03 8.62
C ASP A 185 17.59 4.96 7.15
N GLU A 186 18.33 3.92 6.78
CA GLU A 186 18.70 3.69 5.37
C GLU A 186 17.47 3.47 4.50
N TYR A 187 16.51 2.67 4.99
CA TYR A 187 15.26 2.40 4.28
C TYR A 187 14.36 3.65 4.23
N ALA A 188 14.30 4.42 5.32
CA ALA A 188 13.55 5.69 5.33
C ALA A 188 14.08 6.70 4.33
N GLU A 189 15.41 6.77 4.13
CA GLU A 189 16.00 7.61 3.09
C GLU A 189 15.60 7.17 1.66
N LEU A 190 15.42 5.85 1.43
CA LEU A 190 14.87 5.34 0.17
C LEU A 190 13.40 5.78 0.00
N PHE A 191 12.57 5.64 1.05
CA PHE A 191 11.18 6.13 1.04
C PHE A 191 11.10 7.61 0.71
N MET A 192 11.93 8.45 1.35
CA MET A 192 11.96 9.89 1.10
C MET A 192 12.32 10.22 -0.35
N LYS A 193 13.31 9.54 -0.94
CA LYS A 193 13.74 9.75 -2.33
C LYS A 193 12.69 9.29 -3.34
N GLU A 194 12.08 8.12 -3.10
CA GLU A 194 11.02 7.61 -3.98
C GLU A 194 9.76 8.47 -3.93
N ALA A 195 9.35 8.90 -2.73
CA ALA A 195 8.25 9.83 -2.59
C ALA A 195 8.53 11.17 -3.29
N GLU A 196 9.75 11.75 -3.14
CA GLU A 196 10.14 12.97 -3.84
C GLU A 196 10.01 12.81 -5.36
N SER A 197 10.52 11.71 -5.91
CA SER A 197 10.48 11.43 -7.35
C SER A 197 9.06 11.23 -7.86
N THR A 198 8.27 10.40 -7.17
CA THR A 198 6.92 10.01 -7.61
C THR A 198 5.90 11.13 -7.42
N LEU A 199 6.00 11.92 -6.34
CA LEU A 199 5.02 12.96 -6.02
C LEU A 199 5.31 14.31 -6.69
N LYS A 200 6.55 14.54 -7.14
CA LYS A 200 6.96 15.78 -7.82
C LYS A 200 6.12 16.13 -9.06
N PRO A 201 5.76 15.21 -9.96
CA PRO A 201 4.90 15.50 -11.12
C PRO A 201 3.53 16.05 -10.75
N PHE A 202 3.04 15.75 -9.54
CA PHE A 202 1.77 16.24 -9.00
C PHE A 202 1.93 17.55 -8.20
N GLY A 203 3.10 18.19 -8.26
CA GLY A 203 3.39 19.40 -7.50
C GLY A 203 3.47 19.21 -5.98
N LYS A 204 3.61 17.94 -5.52
CA LYS A 204 3.77 17.66 -4.09
C LYS A 204 5.25 17.64 -3.71
N THR A 205 5.52 17.89 -2.44
CA THR A 205 6.88 18.06 -1.90
C THR A 205 7.12 17.07 -0.77
N ILE A 206 8.40 16.91 -0.39
CA ILE A 206 8.78 16.21 0.83
C ILE A 206 9.27 17.19 1.89
N ARG A 207 9.14 16.82 3.16
CA ARG A 207 9.64 17.56 4.33
C ARG A 207 10.88 16.90 4.84
N LYS A 208 12.04 17.43 4.51
CA LYS A 208 13.34 16.91 4.97
C LYS A 208 13.63 17.38 6.39
N TYR A 209 14.15 16.50 7.22
CA TYR A 209 14.65 16.88 8.54
C TYR A 209 15.81 17.88 8.42
N SER A 210 16.75 17.62 7.49
CA SER A 210 17.88 18.50 7.19
C SER A 210 18.35 18.31 5.75
N SER A 211 19.33 19.09 5.31
CA SER A 211 19.96 18.92 4.00
C SER A 211 20.76 17.62 3.86
N LYS A 212 21.15 16.99 4.98
CA LYS A 212 21.97 15.76 5.02
C LYS A 212 21.13 14.52 5.33
N LYS A 213 20.06 14.66 6.12
CA LYS A 213 19.14 13.58 6.51
C LYS A 213 17.72 14.00 6.13
N TYR A 214 17.04 13.20 5.33
CA TYR A 214 15.70 13.51 4.85
C TYR A 214 14.63 12.99 5.81
N SER A 215 14.83 11.77 6.33
CA SER A 215 13.94 11.13 7.29
C SER A 215 13.95 11.81 8.65
N TRP A 216 12.87 11.60 9.40
CA TRP A 216 12.65 12.13 10.74
C TRP A 216 12.78 11.00 11.77
N GLU A 217 13.11 11.34 12.99
CA GLU A 217 13.14 10.39 14.09
C GLU A 217 12.12 10.76 15.17
N GLU A 218 11.27 9.79 15.54
CA GLU A 218 10.37 9.92 16.67
C GLU A 218 10.09 8.55 17.31
N ASN A 219 10.03 8.50 18.64
CA ASN A 219 9.80 7.26 19.38
C ASN A 219 8.32 6.86 19.36
N PHE A 220 7.75 6.70 18.17
CA PHE A 220 6.41 6.11 18.05
C PHE A 220 6.41 4.66 18.51
N THR A 221 5.41 4.30 19.32
CA THR A 221 5.35 3.00 19.98
C THR A 221 5.52 1.82 19.00
N VAL A 222 4.90 1.89 17.82
CA VAL A 222 4.99 0.81 16.83
C VAL A 222 6.41 0.67 16.29
N LEU A 223 7.14 1.77 16.11
CA LEU A 223 8.52 1.76 15.62
C LEU A 223 9.49 1.24 16.68
N VAL A 224 9.33 1.68 17.92
CA VAL A 224 10.22 1.29 19.04
C VAL A 224 10.06 -0.19 19.41
N LEU A 225 8.83 -0.74 19.28
CA LEU A 225 8.53 -2.11 19.68
C LEU A 225 8.68 -3.14 18.55
N ALA A 226 8.84 -2.71 17.32
CA ALA A 226 9.13 -3.60 16.19
C ALA A 226 10.55 -4.19 16.35
N LYS A 227 10.70 -5.49 16.03
CA LYS A 227 12.00 -6.20 16.04
C LYS A 227 12.77 -6.08 14.74
N CYS A 228 12.09 -5.77 13.66
CA CYS A 228 12.65 -5.56 12.32
C CYS A 228 12.82 -4.06 12.03
N PRO A 229 13.50 -3.69 10.95
CA PRO A 229 13.46 -2.34 10.41
C PRO A 229 12.02 -1.85 10.29
N ALA A 230 11.73 -0.67 10.86
CA ALA A 230 10.37 -0.16 10.99
C ALA A 230 10.27 1.30 10.57
N ILE A 231 9.27 1.60 9.75
CA ILE A 231 9.05 2.89 9.10
C ILE A 231 7.59 3.30 9.26
N LEU A 232 7.36 4.58 9.57
CA LEU A 232 6.05 5.19 9.53
C LEU A 232 6.05 6.28 8.46
N THR A 233 5.16 6.16 7.49
CA THR A 233 5.00 7.14 6.41
C THR A 233 3.83 8.07 6.71
N GLU A 234 4.09 9.38 6.69
CA GLU A 234 3.11 10.45 6.82
C GLU A 234 2.86 11.08 5.45
N ASN A 235 1.81 10.59 4.80
CA ASN A 235 1.49 10.86 3.41
C ASN A 235 0.77 12.20 3.24
N LEU A 236 1.55 13.30 3.25
CA LEU A 236 1.01 14.65 3.10
C LEU A 236 0.11 15.08 4.29
N PHE A 237 -0.53 16.23 4.20
CA PHE A 237 -1.33 16.79 5.30
C PHE A 237 -2.81 16.84 4.93
N TYR A 238 -3.65 16.08 5.66
CA TYR A 238 -5.10 16.06 5.41
C TYR A 238 -5.82 17.33 5.90
N ASP A 239 -5.17 18.17 6.72
CA ASP A 239 -5.65 19.49 7.10
C ASP A 239 -5.09 20.64 6.21
N ASN A 240 -4.45 20.30 5.09
CA ASN A 240 -4.06 21.23 4.03
C ASN A 240 -5.04 21.11 2.84
N LYS A 241 -5.69 22.23 2.45
CA LYS A 241 -6.74 22.24 1.41
C LYS A 241 -6.30 21.70 0.05
N GLU A 242 -5.03 21.86 -0.33
CA GLU A 242 -4.52 21.39 -1.62
C GLU A 242 -4.03 19.94 -1.57
N GLU A 243 -3.55 19.51 -0.40
CA GLU A 243 -3.08 18.13 -0.25
C GLU A 243 -4.22 17.16 0.01
N VAL A 244 -5.23 17.54 0.77
CA VAL A 244 -6.39 16.70 1.06
C VAL A 244 -7.16 16.33 -0.21
N LYS A 245 -7.24 17.20 -1.21
CA LYS A 245 -7.86 16.91 -2.51
C LYS A 245 -7.12 15.78 -3.22
N PHE A 246 -5.79 15.79 -3.17
CA PHE A 246 -4.95 14.74 -3.73
C PHE A 246 -5.09 13.43 -2.95
N LEU A 247 -5.12 13.48 -1.62
CA LEU A 247 -5.35 12.31 -0.76
C LEU A 247 -6.73 11.65 -0.95
N LEU A 248 -7.74 12.45 -1.34
CA LEU A 248 -9.08 11.97 -1.68
C LEU A 248 -9.20 11.43 -3.11
N SER A 249 -8.26 11.74 -3.98
CA SER A 249 -8.29 11.31 -5.38
C SER A 249 -7.74 9.88 -5.54
N ASP A 250 -8.28 9.16 -6.51
CA ASP A 250 -7.76 7.84 -6.91
C ASP A 250 -6.31 7.93 -7.39
N GLU A 251 -6.01 8.92 -8.22
CA GLU A 251 -4.67 9.20 -8.73
C GLU A 251 -3.65 9.45 -7.61
N GLY A 252 -4.04 10.19 -6.57
CA GLY A 252 -3.18 10.47 -5.43
C GLY A 252 -2.87 9.23 -4.59
N ARG A 253 -3.88 8.42 -4.29
CA ARG A 253 -3.72 7.16 -3.56
C ARG A 253 -2.89 6.16 -4.35
N GLU A 254 -3.10 6.10 -5.66
CA GLU A 254 -2.32 5.27 -6.57
C GLU A 254 -0.84 5.67 -6.61
N ALA A 255 -0.54 6.96 -6.73
CA ALA A 255 0.83 7.48 -6.71
C ALA A 255 1.52 7.18 -5.36
N ILE A 256 0.77 7.30 -4.26
CA ILE A 256 1.27 6.99 -2.92
C ILE A 256 1.56 5.48 -2.77
N ALA A 257 0.66 4.61 -3.18
CA ALA A 257 0.90 3.17 -3.18
C ALA A 257 2.11 2.81 -4.08
N GLN A 258 2.23 3.46 -5.23
CA GLN A 258 3.31 3.18 -6.18
C GLN A 258 4.70 3.49 -5.63
N TYR A 259 4.91 4.62 -4.93
CA TYR A 259 6.23 4.88 -4.36
C TYR A 259 6.58 3.90 -3.22
N HIS A 260 5.59 3.43 -2.45
CA HIS A 260 5.82 2.38 -1.46
C HIS A 260 6.33 1.10 -2.12
N VAL A 261 5.66 0.65 -3.18
CA VAL A 261 6.08 -0.54 -3.94
C VAL A 261 7.46 -0.36 -4.54
N ASN A 262 7.75 0.78 -5.17
CA ASN A 262 9.07 1.07 -5.72
C ASN A 262 10.16 0.99 -4.65
N THR A 263 9.87 1.50 -3.44
CA THR A 263 10.82 1.47 -2.32
C THR A 263 11.03 0.04 -1.81
N ILE A 264 9.96 -0.75 -1.65
CA ILE A 264 10.02 -2.16 -1.24
C ILE A 264 10.94 -2.94 -2.22
N LEU A 265 10.78 -2.75 -3.51
CA LEU A 265 11.58 -3.42 -4.53
C LEU A 265 13.07 -3.00 -4.47
N LYS A 266 13.36 -1.74 -4.17
CA LYS A 266 14.74 -1.25 -3.99
C LYS A 266 15.40 -1.80 -2.73
N ILE A 267 14.64 -1.94 -1.64
CA ILE A 267 15.13 -2.58 -0.42
C ILE A 267 15.45 -4.05 -0.70
N GLU A 268 14.54 -4.78 -1.34
CA GLU A 268 14.77 -6.17 -1.78
C GLU A 268 16.04 -6.29 -2.65
N GLU A 269 16.25 -5.39 -3.61
CA GLU A 269 17.44 -5.38 -4.45
C GLU A 269 18.72 -5.16 -3.62
N SER A 270 18.66 -4.34 -2.58
CA SER A 270 19.80 -4.08 -1.69
C SER A 270 20.20 -5.30 -0.86
N LEU A 271 19.24 -6.16 -0.50
CA LEU A 271 19.50 -7.40 0.25
C LEU A 271 20.10 -8.53 -0.61
N ARG A 272 20.05 -8.39 -1.95
CA ARG A 272 20.61 -9.38 -2.89
C ARG A 272 22.10 -9.19 -3.16
N LYS A 273 22.69 -8.10 -2.68
CA LYS A 273 24.11 -7.74 -2.88
C LYS A 273 24.98 -8.24 -1.76
#